data_f10a4739e2a01a0aa3e85bf8aba38c17
#
_entry.id   f10a4739e2a01a0aa3e85bf8aba38c17
#
_cell.length_a   1.000
_cell.length_b   1.000
_cell.length_c   1.000
_cell.angle_alpha   90.00
_cell.angle_beta   90.00
_cell.angle_gamma   90.00
#
_symmetry.space_group_name_H-M   'P 1'
#
loop_
_entity.id
_entity.type
_entity.pdbx_description
1 polymer ?
#
loop_
_entity_poly.entity_id
_entity_poly.type
_entity_poly.pdbx_seq_one_letter_code
_entity_poly.pdbx_strand_id
1 'polypeptide(L)'
;MFQSNADSYDRIAADWAQKRDSKPVDDCVREFAARLPSGGCVLDIGCGTGAPIDVFLSESGFDVAGIDASGRMIERAQARNLPKAQFFHCDFFEFVPEKTFDAAIAFDSIWHIPLELQRAIYPRIAEWLKPDGWFLFTHGRREGSVSGDMFGAEFHYSALDVSELRAILSENGFQIESMIENYTHPTTGTRDL
;
A
#
# COMPACT_ATOMS: atom_id res chain seq x y z
N MET A 1 2.84 -18.63 -19.14
CA MET A 1 2.34 -17.27 -18.87
C MET A 1 2.42 -17.13 -17.37
N PHE A 2 3.26 -16.24 -16.84
CA PHE A 2 3.34 -16.02 -15.39
C PHE A 2 2.02 -15.38 -14.96
N GLN A 3 1.43 -15.95 -13.91
CA GLN A 3 0.23 -15.39 -13.30
C GLN A 3 0.62 -14.09 -12.59
N SER A 4 -0.11 -13.01 -12.84
CA SER A 4 0.13 -11.74 -12.16
C SER A 4 -0.36 -11.82 -10.69
N ASN A 5 0.23 -11.02 -9.80
CA ASN A 5 -0.29 -10.93 -8.43
C ASN A 5 -1.75 -10.44 -8.40
N ALA A 6 -2.15 -9.58 -9.34
CA ALA A 6 -3.54 -9.13 -9.48
C ALA A 6 -4.49 -10.30 -9.73
N ASP A 7 -4.16 -11.21 -10.66
CA ASP A 7 -4.96 -12.42 -10.91
C ASP A 7 -5.03 -13.33 -9.68
N SER A 8 -3.93 -13.41 -8.91
CA SER A 8 -3.89 -14.19 -7.67
C SER A 8 -4.79 -13.57 -6.60
N TYR A 9 -4.78 -12.24 -6.45
CA TYR A 9 -5.69 -11.54 -5.55
C TYR A 9 -7.15 -11.64 -5.99
N ASP A 10 -7.45 -11.61 -7.27
CA ASP A 10 -8.81 -11.83 -7.79
C ASP A 10 -9.36 -13.21 -7.36
N ARG A 11 -8.52 -14.23 -7.39
CA ARG A 11 -8.92 -15.59 -6.95
C ARG A 11 -9.23 -15.67 -5.48
N ILE A 12 -8.45 -15.03 -4.63
CA ILE A 12 -8.51 -15.16 -3.17
C ILE A 12 -9.29 -14.04 -2.48
N ALA A 13 -9.86 -13.09 -3.22
CA ALA A 13 -10.46 -11.88 -2.67
C ALA A 13 -11.49 -12.16 -1.55
N ALA A 14 -12.23 -13.25 -1.63
CA ALA A 14 -13.20 -13.65 -0.60
C ALA A 14 -12.52 -14.14 0.68
N ASP A 15 -11.55 -15.04 0.55
CA ASP A 15 -10.81 -15.60 1.69
C ASP A 15 -9.96 -14.53 2.37
N TRP A 16 -9.35 -13.64 1.55
CA TRP A 16 -8.62 -12.46 2.04
C TRP A 16 -9.51 -11.56 2.86
N ALA A 17 -10.68 -11.16 2.33
CA ALA A 17 -11.64 -10.34 3.04
C ALA A 17 -12.06 -10.97 4.37
N GLN A 18 -12.41 -12.25 4.37
CA GLN A 18 -12.78 -12.97 5.58
C GLN A 18 -11.67 -12.94 6.64
N LYS A 19 -10.42 -13.03 6.23
CA LYS A 19 -9.27 -13.05 7.14
C LYS A 19 -8.86 -11.67 7.64
N ARG A 20 -8.98 -10.64 6.82
CA ARG A 20 -8.38 -9.31 7.06
C ARG A 20 -9.36 -8.23 7.46
N ASP A 21 -10.56 -8.21 6.89
CA ASP A 21 -11.47 -7.06 7.01
C ASP A 21 -11.89 -6.74 8.45
N SER A 22 -11.96 -7.75 9.31
CA SER A 22 -12.34 -7.59 10.73
C SER A 22 -11.15 -7.33 11.66
N LYS A 23 -9.94 -7.26 11.13
CA LYS A 23 -8.75 -7.02 11.95
C LYS A 23 -8.64 -5.54 12.32
N PRO A 24 -8.08 -5.24 13.49
CA PRO A 24 -7.77 -3.85 13.82
C PRO A 24 -6.74 -3.30 12.84
N VAL A 25 -6.80 -2.00 12.61
CA VAL A 25 -5.74 -1.29 11.88
C VAL A 25 -4.47 -1.28 12.72
N ASP A 26 -3.33 -1.40 12.07
CA ASP A 26 -2.01 -1.39 12.71
C ASP A 26 -1.75 -0.06 13.45
N ASP A 27 -1.04 -0.13 14.59
CA ASP A 27 -0.74 1.06 15.39
C ASP A 27 0.12 2.06 14.61
N CYS A 28 1.07 1.60 13.78
CA CYS A 28 1.86 2.48 12.93
C CYS A 28 1.00 3.29 11.94
N VAL A 29 -0.11 2.72 11.43
CA VAL A 29 -1.06 3.45 10.59
C VAL A 29 -1.83 4.50 11.39
N ARG A 30 -2.21 4.19 12.65
CA ARG A 30 -2.85 5.15 13.55
C ARG A 30 -1.92 6.32 13.90
N GLU A 31 -0.68 6.01 14.21
CA GLU A 31 0.36 7.02 14.52
C GLU A 31 0.66 7.88 13.29
N PHE A 32 0.73 7.27 12.12
CA PHE A 32 0.88 7.98 10.85
C PHE A 32 -0.29 8.94 10.60
N ALA A 33 -1.52 8.46 10.70
CA ALA A 33 -2.71 9.28 10.49
C ALA A 33 -2.81 10.46 11.48
N ALA A 34 -2.33 10.29 12.73
CA ALA A 34 -2.31 11.35 13.73
C ALA A 34 -1.36 12.52 13.39
N ARG A 35 -0.43 12.32 12.45
CA ARG A 35 0.50 13.36 11.96
C ARG A 35 -0.08 14.17 10.80
N LEU A 36 -1.12 13.69 10.16
CA LEU A 36 -1.69 14.29 8.96
C LEU A 36 -2.62 15.47 9.30
N PRO A 37 -2.77 16.43 8.38
CA PRO A 37 -3.74 17.50 8.57
C PRO A 37 -5.16 16.95 8.61
N SER A 38 -5.98 17.49 9.51
CA SER A 38 -7.39 17.07 9.62
C SER A 38 -8.12 17.24 8.28
N GLY A 39 -8.79 16.19 7.82
CA GLY A 39 -9.47 16.19 6.52
C GLY A 39 -8.53 16.16 5.32
N GLY A 40 -7.27 15.81 5.53
CA GLY A 40 -6.27 15.69 4.46
C GLY A 40 -6.64 14.61 3.43
N CYS A 41 -6.03 14.69 2.25
CA CYS A 41 -6.20 13.71 1.18
C CYS A 41 -5.12 12.63 1.27
N VAL A 42 -5.53 11.38 1.34
CA VAL A 42 -4.63 10.21 1.45
C VAL A 42 -4.80 9.30 0.23
N LEU A 43 -3.68 8.90 -0.37
CA LEU A 43 -3.64 7.87 -1.41
C LEU A 43 -3.27 6.54 -0.77
N ASP A 44 -4.12 5.51 -0.89
CA ASP A 44 -3.77 4.13 -0.52
C ASP A 44 -3.40 3.32 -1.77
N ILE A 45 -2.14 2.87 -1.82
CA ILE A 45 -1.54 2.15 -2.96
C ILE A 45 -1.58 0.65 -2.66
N GLY A 46 -2.41 -0.08 -3.38
CA GLY A 46 -2.74 -1.46 -3.09
C GLY A 46 -3.74 -1.58 -1.94
N CYS A 47 -4.83 -0.80 -2.04
CA CYS A 47 -5.84 -0.67 -1.00
C CYS A 47 -6.62 -1.97 -0.71
N GLY A 48 -6.53 -2.96 -1.58
CA GLY A 48 -7.23 -4.22 -1.44
C GLY A 48 -8.74 -4.03 -1.32
N THR A 49 -9.34 -4.60 -0.29
CA THR A 49 -10.79 -4.49 0.00
C THR A 49 -11.20 -3.18 0.69
N GLY A 50 -10.28 -2.23 0.85
CA GLY A 50 -10.51 -1.00 1.61
C GLY A 50 -10.52 -1.16 3.13
N ALA A 51 -10.35 -2.38 3.65
CA ALA A 51 -10.33 -2.64 5.08
C ALA A 51 -9.05 -3.37 5.51
N PRO A 52 -8.54 -3.07 6.71
CA PRO A 52 -9.09 -2.14 7.71
C PRO A 52 -8.66 -0.67 7.52
N ILE A 53 -7.71 -0.37 6.64
CA ILE A 53 -7.02 0.93 6.57
C ILE A 53 -7.95 2.03 6.08
N ASP A 54 -8.57 1.90 4.89
CA ASP A 54 -9.40 2.95 4.33
C ASP A 54 -10.69 3.16 5.12
N VAL A 55 -11.24 2.11 5.74
CA VAL A 55 -12.33 2.24 6.71
C VAL A 55 -11.92 3.19 7.82
N PHE A 56 -10.77 2.93 8.45
CA PHE A 56 -10.25 3.76 9.53
C PHE A 56 -9.97 5.20 9.09
N LEU A 57 -9.34 5.40 7.93
CA LEU A 57 -9.02 6.73 7.41
C LEU A 57 -10.30 7.53 7.10
N SER A 58 -11.26 6.90 6.39
CA SER A 58 -12.55 7.52 6.06
C SER A 58 -13.35 7.89 7.31
N GLU A 59 -13.45 6.99 8.31
CA GLU A 59 -14.10 7.25 9.59
C GLU A 59 -13.39 8.31 10.42
N SER A 60 -12.06 8.46 10.27
CA SER A 60 -11.26 9.52 10.87
C SER A 60 -11.39 10.87 10.15
N GLY A 61 -12.15 10.91 9.04
CA GLY A 61 -12.48 12.14 8.33
C GLY A 61 -11.57 12.51 7.17
N PHE A 62 -10.61 11.67 6.80
CA PHE A 62 -9.75 11.87 5.63
C PHE A 62 -10.50 11.65 4.31
N ASP A 63 -10.08 12.35 3.26
CA ASP A 63 -10.49 12.07 1.89
C ASP A 63 -9.53 11.01 1.32
N VAL A 64 -10.05 9.82 1.01
CA VAL A 64 -9.25 8.66 0.61
C VAL A 64 -9.40 8.38 -0.88
N ALA A 65 -8.28 8.18 -1.57
CA ALA A 65 -8.23 7.58 -2.90
C ALA A 65 -7.49 6.25 -2.79
N GLY A 66 -8.15 5.14 -3.05
CA GLY A 66 -7.54 3.81 -3.05
C GLY A 66 -7.35 3.29 -4.48
N ILE A 67 -6.16 2.76 -4.78
CA ILE A 67 -5.88 2.08 -6.04
C ILE A 67 -5.48 0.62 -5.78
N ASP A 68 -5.94 -0.28 -6.64
CA ASP A 68 -5.53 -1.68 -6.62
C ASP A 68 -5.62 -2.28 -8.02
N ALA A 69 -4.68 -3.16 -8.36
CA ALA A 69 -4.64 -3.85 -9.65
C ALA A 69 -5.63 -5.03 -9.74
N SER A 70 -6.19 -5.48 -8.61
CA SER A 70 -7.21 -6.54 -8.56
C SER A 70 -8.61 -5.94 -8.67
N GLY A 71 -9.34 -6.29 -9.73
CA GLY A 71 -10.72 -5.86 -9.92
C GLY A 71 -11.64 -6.35 -8.81
N ARG A 72 -11.43 -7.57 -8.32
CA ARG A 72 -12.23 -8.15 -7.24
C ARG A 72 -12.00 -7.49 -5.88
N MET A 73 -10.79 -7.02 -5.62
CA MET A 73 -10.51 -6.21 -4.44
C MET A 73 -11.26 -4.88 -4.51
N ILE A 74 -11.18 -4.19 -5.63
CA ILE A 74 -11.86 -2.92 -5.84
C ILE A 74 -13.38 -3.05 -5.78
N GLU A 75 -13.97 -4.10 -6.37
CA GLU A 75 -15.41 -4.36 -6.23
C GLU A 75 -15.85 -4.42 -4.76
N ARG A 76 -15.03 -5.05 -3.90
CA ARG A 76 -15.28 -5.15 -2.46
C ARG A 76 -15.10 -3.81 -1.74
N ALA A 77 -14.04 -3.08 -2.07
CA ALA A 77 -13.79 -1.76 -1.52
C ALA A 77 -14.94 -0.79 -1.83
N GLN A 78 -15.38 -0.75 -3.08
CA GLN A 78 -16.50 0.08 -3.52
C GLN A 78 -17.83 -0.30 -2.85
N ALA A 79 -18.07 -1.62 -2.65
CA ALA A 79 -19.27 -2.11 -1.99
C ALA A 79 -19.41 -1.67 -0.52
N ARG A 80 -18.33 -1.18 0.11
CA ARG A 80 -18.37 -0.62 1.48
C ARG A 80 -19.08 0.71 1.57
N ASN A 81 -19.19 1.43 0.45
CA ASN A 81 -19.80 2.75 0.39
C ASN A 81 -19.26 3.71 1.45
N LEU A 82 -17.94 3.71 1.66
CA LEU A 82 -17.28 4.59 2.63
C LEU A 82 -17.50 6.06 2.25
N PRO A 83 -17.91 6.88 3.21
CA PRO A 83 -18.05 8.31 2.97
C PRO A 83 -16.74 8.93 2.63
N LYS A 84 -16.36 9.68 1.82
CA LYS A 84 -15.03 10.29 1.54
C LYS A 84 -13.98 9.32 1.01
N ALA A 85 -14.35 8.14 0.49
CA ALA A 85 -13.42 7.25 -0.17
C ALA A 85 -13.82 6.98 -1.61
N GLN A 86 -12.85 6.97 -2.51
CA GLN A 86 -13.00 6.59 -3.90
C GLN A 86 -11.99 5.51 -4.24
N PHE A 87 -12.41 4.47 -4.93
CA PHE A 87 -11.59 3.31 -5.25
C PHE A 87 -11.50 3.10 -6.76
N PHE A 88 -10.27 2.90 -7.26
CA PHE A 88 -9.98 2.81 -8.68
C PHE A 88 -9.28 1.49 -8.99
N HIS A 89 -9.83 0.72 -9.92
CA HIS A 89 -9.16 -0.45 -10.49
C HIS A 89 -8.10 0.04 -11.47
N CYS A 90 -6.85 0.03 -11.06
CA CYS A 90 -5.75 0.59 -11.83
C CYS A 90 -4.41 -0.02 -11.41
N ASP A 91 -3.54 -0.30 -12.38
CA ASP A 91 -2.14 -0.60 -12.10
C ASP A 91 -1.41 0.66 -11.58
N PHE A 92 -0.45 0.46 -10.68
CA PHE A 92 0.34 1.54 -10.09
C PHE A 92 0.96 2.45 -11.17
N PHE A 93 1.51 1.88 -12.24
CA PHE A 93 2.18 2.64 -13.30
C PHE A 93 1.24 3.31 -14.28
N GLU A 94 -0.04 2.92 -14.29
CA GLU A 94 -1.08 3.53 -15.12
C GLU A 94 -1.85 4.63 -14.37
N PHE A 95 -1.74 4.69 -13.05
CA PHE A 95 -2.43 5.68 -12.26
C PHE A 95 -1.90 7.09 -12.50
N VAL A 96 -2.80 8.00 -12.83
CA VAL A 96 -2.53 9.43 -13.02
C VAL A 96 -3.50 10.22 -12.12
N PRO A 97 -3.04 10.71 -10.97
CA PRO A 97 -3.91 11.45 -10.06
C PRO A 97 -4.28 12.83 -10.62
N GLU A 98 -5.51 13.25 -10.39
CA GLU A 98 -5.99 14.58 -10.75
C GLU A 98 -5.52 15.68 -9.78
N LYS A 99 -5.04 15.29 -8.61
CA LYS A 99 -4.57 16.20 -7.54
C LYS A 99 -3.42 15.56 -6.76
N THR A 100 -2.65 16.37 -6.06
CA THR A 100 -1.65 15.89 -5.11
C THR A 100 -2.25 15.57 -3.75
N PHE A 101 -1.58 14.69 -2.99
CA PHE A 101 -2.02 14.16 -1.71
C PHE A 101 -1.21 14.72 -0.54
N ASP A 102 -1.84 14.84 0.61
CA ASP A 102 -1.16 15.14 1.88
C ASP A 102 -0.33 13.96 2.37
N ALA A 103 -0.78 12.76 2.01
CA ALA A 103 -0.06 11.53 2.35
C ALA A 103 -0.31 10.41 1.33
N ALA A 104 0.64 9.47 1.26
CA ALA A 104 0.48 8.19 0.60
C ALA A 104 0.74 7.06 1.61
N ILE A 105 0.03 5.95 1.46
CA ILE A 105 0.25 4.73 2.21
C ILE A 105 0.38 3.57 1.22
N ALA A 106 1.33 2.67 1.45
CA ALA A 106 1.53 1.45 0.66
C ALA A 106 1.81 0.29 1.62
N PHE A 107 0.75 -0.21 2.24
CA PHE A 107 0.87 -1.19 3.30
C PHE A 107 0.68 -2.62 2.76
N ASP A 108 1.72 -3.43 2.84
CA ASP A 108 1.77 -4.80 2.31
C ASP A 108 1.46 -4.90 0.80
N SER A 109 1.89 -3.92 0.00
CA SER A 109 1.50 -3.81 -1.40
C SER A 109 2.64 -3.67 -2.40
N ILE A 110 3.52 -2.66 -2.27
CA ILE A 110 4.52 -2.34 -3.30
C ILE A 110 5.60 -3.41 -3.52
N TRP A 111 5.77 -4.33 -2.60
CA TRP A 111 6.64 -5.49 -2.79
C TRP A 111 6.10 -6.51 -3.82
N HIS A 112 4.85 -6.36 -4.29
CA HIS A 112 4.30 -7.13 -5.40
C HIS A 112 4.69 -6.60 -6.78
N ILE A 113 5.30 -5.41 -6.82
CA ILE A 113 5.84 -4.83 -8.05
C ILE A 113 7.18 -5.53 -8.36
N PRO A 114 7.41 -5.98 -9.62
CA PRO A 114 8.65 -6.63 -10.02
C PRO A 114 9.90 -5.84 -9.66
N LEU A 115 10.98 -6.54 -9.30
CA LEU A 115 12.22 -5.92 -8.80
C LEU A 115 12.79 -4.85 -9.74
N GLU A 116 12.74 -5.12 -11.05
CA GLU A 116 13.23 -4.21 -12.08
C GLU A 116 12.45 -2.89 -12.17
N LEU A 117 11.22 -2.88 -11.66
CA LEU A 117 10.36 -1.69 -11.65
C LEU A 117 10.35 -0.97 -10.29
N GLN A 118 10.88 -1.57 -9.24
CA GLN A 118 10.79 -1.02 -7.88
C GLN A 118 11.44 0.37 -7.76
N ARG A 119 12.53 0.62 -8.49
CA ARG A 119 13.19 1.94 -8.48
C ARG A 119 12.29 3.06 -9.00
N ALA A 120 11.36 2.75 -9.91
CA ALA A 120 10.47 3.73 -10.50
C ALA A 120 9.25 4.09 -9.62
N ILE A 121 9.04 3.38 -8.49
CA ILE A 121 7.94 3.64 -7.56
C ILE A 121 8.11 4.99 -6.87
N TYR A 122 9.28 5.23 -6.28
CA TYR A 122 9.53 6.34 -5.36
C TYR A 122 9.47 7.72 -6.01
N PRO A 123 10.07 7.95 -7.21
CA PRO A 123 9.90 9.22 -7.91
C PRO A 123 8.42 9.51 -8.24
N ARG A 124 7.63 8.51 -8.64
CA ARG A 124 6.20 8.71 -8.89
C ARG A 124 5.44 9.11 -7.63
N ILE A 125 5.71 8.46 -6.51
CA ILE A 125 5.06 8.81 -5.23
C ILE A 125 5.46 10.23 -4.81
N ALA A 126 6.73 10.61 -5.00
CA ALA A 126 7.19 11.97 -4.73
C ALA A 126 6.44 13.03 -5.57
N GLU A 127 6.17 12.73 -6.86
CA GLU A 127 5.37 13.61 -7.73
C GLU A 127 3.90 13.72 -7.31
N TRP A 128 3.34 12.67 -6.70
CA TRP A 128 1.95 12.63 -6.26
C TRP A 128 1.73 13.30 -4.90
N LEU A 129 2.77 13.49 -4.13
CA LEU A 129 2.69 14.13 -2.81
C LEU A 129 2.80 15.65 -2.92
N LYS A 130 2.13 16.34 -2.02
CA LYS A 130 2.37 17.77 -1.77
C LYS A 130 3.76 17.97 -1.16
N PRO A 131 4.34 19.19 -1.23
CA PRO A 131 5.48 19.53 -0.39
C PRO A 131 5.19 19.20 1.09
N ASP A 132 6.17 18.62 1.76
CA ASP A 132 6.05 18.13 3.14
C ASP A 132 4.99 17.02 3.35
N GLY A 133 4.56 16.37 2.27
CA GLY A 133 3.67 15.22 2.32
C GLY A 133 4.34 13.98 2.93
N TRP A 134 3.53 13.11 3.52
CA TRP A 134 4.00 11.92 4.24
C TRP A 134 3.85 10.65 3.40
N PHE A 135 4.80 9.73 3.55
CA PHE A 135 4.70 8.41 2.93
C PHE A 135 4.98 7.31 3.96
N LEU A 136 4.00 6.44 4.19
CA LEU A 136 4.13 5.22 4.98
C LEU A 136 4.11 4.01 4.06
N PHE A 137 5.08 3.11 4.19
CA PHE A 137 5.08 1.88 3.40
C PHE A 137 5.77 0.73 4.12
N THR A 138 5.41 -0.48 3.74
CA THR A 138 6.10 -1.70 4.15
C THR A 138 7.08 -2.12 3.06
N HIS A 139 8.22 -2.67 3.48
CA HIS A 139 9.28 -3.14 2.60
C HIS A 139 9.65 -4.59 2.89
N GLY A 140 10.12 -5.32 1.89
CA GLY A 140 10.62 -6.69 2.07
C GLY A 140 11.96 -6.69 2.79
N ARG A 141 12.17 -7.68 3.67
CA ARG A 141 13.36 -7.78 4.54
C ARG A 141 14.65 -8.18 3.83
N ARG A 142 14.58 -8.71 2.64
CA ARG A 142 15.73 -9.21 1.88
C ARG A 142 15.64 -8.78 0.44
N GLU A 143 16.77 -8.33 -0.06
CA GLU A 143 16.92 -8.04 -1.48
C GLU A 143 16.58 -9.24 -2.36
N GLY A 144 15.99 -8.97 -3.51
CA GLY A 144 15.69 -9.96 -4.53
C GLY A 144 14.21 -10.24 -4.69
N SER A 145 13.91 -11.37 -5.31
CA SER A 145 12.55 -11.81 -5.59
C SER A 145 12.32 -13.21 -5.05
N VAL A 146 11.15 -13.44 -4.48
CA VAL A 146 10.71 -14.74 -3.98
C VAL A 146 9.26 -14.99 -4.37
N SER A 147 8.88 -16.26 -4.46
CA SER A 147 7.48 -16.68 -4.61
C SER A 147 6.98 -17.32 -3.33
N GLY A 148 5.68 -17.21 -3.08
CA GLY A 148 5.00 -17.85 -1.97
C GLY A 148 3.57 -18.22 -2.34
N ASP A 149 2.93 -19.04 -1.52
CA ASP A 149 1.53 -19.42 -1.67
C ASP A 149 0.69 -18.76 -0.57
N MET A 150 -0.49 -18.28 -0.95
CA MET A 150 -1.50 -17.81 -0.02
C MET A 150 -2.88 -18.22 -0.53
N PHE A 151 -3.63 -18.97 0.29
CA PHE A 151 -4.94 -19.52 -0.05
C PHE A 151 -4.96 -20.33 -1.37
N GLY A 152 -3.85 -21.04 -1.71
CA GLY A 152 -3.74 -21.83 -2.93
C GLY A 152 -3.49 -21.02 -4.21
N ALA A 153 -3.11 -19.76 -4.08
CA ALA A 153 -2.65 -18.93 -5.18
C ALA A 153 -1.18 -18.53 -4.99
N GLU A 154 -0.42 -18.54 -6.09
CA GLU A 154 0.99 -18.14 -6.08
C GLU A 154 1.10 -16.62 -6.10
N PHE A 155 2.04 -16.10 -5.31
CA PHE A 155 2.40 -14.67 -5.23
C PHE A 155 3.88 -14.46 -5.41
N HIS A 156 4.23 -13.35 -6.05
CA HIS A 156 5.61 -12.90 -6.22
C HIS A 156 5.84 -11.66 -5.35
N TYR A 157 7.00 -11.65 -4.70
CA TYR A 157 7.42 -10.58 -3.81
C TYR A 157 8.83 -10.15 -4.21
N SER A 158 9.09 -8.86 -4.19
CA SER A 158 10.38 -8.28 -4.52
C SER A 158 10.73 -7.16 -3.55
N ALA A 159 12.01 -7.00 -3.27
CA ALA A 159 12.51 -5.92 -2.44
C ALA A 159 13.89 -5.48 -2.92
N LEU A 160 14.16 -4.19 -2.85
CA LEU A 160 15.50 -3.61 -3.01
C LEU A 160 16.34 -3.86 -1.76
N ASP A 161 17.66 -3.79 -1.90
CA ASP A 161 18.54 -3.65 -0.75
C ASP A 161 18.21 -2.37 0.03
N VAL A 162 18.28 -2.41 1.36
CA VAL A 162 17.91 -1.28 2.22
C VAL A 162 18.81 -0.07 1.98
N SER A 163 20.10 -0.26 1.67
CA SER A 163 21.00 0.85 1.36
C SER A 163 20.63 1.53 0.05
N GLU A 164 20.24 0.76 -0.94
CA GLU A 164 19.73 1.25 -2.22
C GLU A 164 18.41 1.97 -2.05
N LEU A 165 17.47 1.41 -1.30
CA LEU A 165 16.20 2.05 -0.96
C LEU A 165 16.41 3.43 -0.33
N ARG A 166 17.31 3.53 0.67
CA ARG A 166 17.65 4.82 1.32
C ARG A 166 18.21 5.83 0.35
N ALA A 167 19.08 5.41 -0.58
CA ALA A 167 19.64 6.28 -1.60
C ALA A 167 18.53 6.83 -2.53
N ILE A 168 17.66 5.96 -3.04
CA ILE A 168 16.55 6.34 -3.91
C ILE A 168 15.58 7.30 -3.20
N LEU A 169 15.23 7.04 -1.96
CA LEU A 169 14.37 7.93 -1.18
C LEU A 169 14.99 9.32 -1.06
N SER A 170 16.28 9.39 -0.68
CA SER A 170 17.01 10.65 -0.57
C SER A 170 17.12 11.41 -1.90
N GLU A 171 17.40 10.71 -3.01
CA GLU A 171 17.48 11.28 -4.35
C GLU A 171 16.14 11.89 -4.82
N ASN A 172 15.04 11.37 -4.32
CA ASN A 172 13.68 11.86 -4.63
C ASN A 172 13.10 12.79 -3.56
N GLY A 173 13.96 13.32 -2.69
CA GLY A 173 13.59 14.36 -1.72
C GLY A 173 12.92 13.86 -0.46
N PHE A 174 12.80 12.55 -0.24
CA PHE A 174 12.27 12.01 1.00
C PHE A 174 13.28 12.10 2.14
N GLN A 175 12.79 12.44 3.32
CA GLN A 175 13.51 12.32 4.57
C GLN A 175 12.91 11.18 5.38
N ILE A 176 13.74 10.21 5.79
CA ILE A 176 13.29 9.08 6.58
C ILE A 176 13.11 9.54 8.03
N GLU A 177 11.89 9.66 8.46
CA GLU A 177 11.53 10.03 9.83
C GLU A 177 11.67 8.85 10.80
N SER A 178 11.28 7.67 10.35
CA SER A 178 11.34 6.43 11.13
C SER A 178 11.52 5.24 10.22
N MET A 179 12.24 4.23 10.70
CA MET A 179 12.36 2.92 10.05
C MET A 179 12.35 1.85 11.12
N ILE A 180 11.39 0.94 11.04
CA ILE A 180 11.23 -0.15 11.99
C ILE A 180 11.61 -1.44 11.27
N GLU A 181 12.78 -1.98 11.60
CA GLU A 181 13.20 -3.28 11.11
C GLU A 181 12.48 -4.41 11.84
N ASN A 182 12.15 -5.46 11.10
CA ASN A 182 11.48 -6.63 11.65
C ASN A 182 10.13 -6.34 12.34
N TYR A 183 9.40 -5.35 11.86
CA TYR A 183 8.04 -5.09 12.33
C TYR A 183 7.19 -6.35 12.18
N THR A 184 6.63 -6.83 13.28
CA THR A 184 5.83 -8.04 13.29
C THR A 184 4.40 -7.72 13.71
N HIS A 185 3.49 -7.86 12.75
CA HIS A 185 2.07 -7.81 13.04
C HIS A 185 1.54 -9.22 13.39
N PRO A 186 0.70 -9.38 14.42
CA PRO A 186 0.22 -10.69 14.85
C PRO A 186 -0.44 -11.55 13.78
N THR A 187 -0.93 -10.95 12.72
CA THR A 187 -1.71 -11.64 11.68
C THR A 187 -1.07 -11.70 10.31
N THR A 188 -0.07 -10.86 10.02
CA THR A 188 0.48 -10.71 8.66
C THR A 188 1.97 -10.99 8.54
N GLY A 189 2.61 -11.34 9.65
CA GLY A 189 4.02 -11.70 9.68
C GLY A 189 4.97 -10.51 9.83
N THR A 190 6.25 -10.74 9.55
CA THR A 190 7.32 -9.78 9.80
C THR A 190 7.79 -9.13 8.50
N ARG A 191 7.96 -7.83 8.52
CA ARG A 191 8.44 -6.95 7.44
C ARG A 191 9.19 -5.75 8.01
N ASP A 192 9.74 -4.92 7.16
CA ASP A 192 10.28 -3.62 7.53
C ASP A 192 9.26 -2.50 7.19
N LEU A 193 9.22 -1.47 8.00
CA LEU A 193 8.36 -0.28 7.87
C LEU A 193 9.23 0.97 7.70
#